data_54fb5a7af55aec45d282f38c11ad9bf6
#
_entry.id   54fb5a7af55aec45d282f38c11ad9bf6
#
_cell.length_a   1.000
_cell.length_b   1.000
_cell.length_c   1.000
_cell.angle_alpha   90.00
_cell.angle_beta   90.00
_cell.angle_gamma   90.00
#
_symmetry.space_group_name_H-M   'P 1'
#
loop_
_entity.id
_entity.type
_entity.pdbx_description
1 polymer ?
#
loop_
_entity_poly.entity_id
_entity_poly.type
_entity_poly.pdbx_seq_one_letter_code
_entity_poly.pdbx_strand_id
1 'polypeptide(L)'
;MTRTAGAPMGCQRPSRFWGLGCPKIYHEAEDTLVVDPVDNREYFFSHFEPFWANRLFPCFDQPDLKASFSVTVEAPDDWQIISNTLATKTGNGDLSRHEFARSRRFSTYLFALVGGPFAVFEDRRARIPSRLFSTQSMSAYVDAENIFEVTRQGFDFYGKYFGIPYPFGKYDQIFVPHFNAGAMENVAAVVIKEDAYLYRETPLPSRMQKRANTILHEMAHMWFGDIVTMRWWNDLWLNESFATFMSYLAQVEGTPDKHAWQQFSSSMKNWAYWQDQLPTTHPIETRVEDTLSTFDNFDGITYGKGASVLKQLAFYVGSEAFRKGVSSYLKKHAWKNAERKDFTDAIGQAAGMNLDGWTKLWLQKSGINTLVADYDVDAQGRISRFELLQGKGNGDAVLRPHRLQVALFHDREGKPGLEKTVTVNVTGERTAVDDLVGEPAPDFVYPNYGDHAYAKFYLDGNYSPLSA
;
A
#
# COMPACT_ATOMS: atom_id res chain seq x y z
N MET A 1 15.28 -48.02 -1.84
CA MET A 1 14.27 -47.98 -0.76
C MET A 1 13.31 -46.85 -1.11
N THR A 2 12.21 -47.24 -1.73
CA THR A 2 11.12 -46.35 -2.12
C THR A 2 10.30 -45.99 -0.90
N ARG A 3 10.34 -44.72 -0.46
CA ARG A 3 9.37 -44.22 0.52
C ARG A 3 8.08 -43.90 -0.25
N THR A 4 7.06 -44.68 0.04
CA THR A 4 5.68 -44.37 -0.32
C THR A 4 5.28 -43.09 0.40
N ALA A 5 4.87 -42.07 -0.34
CA ALA A 5 4.26 -40.87 0.18
C ALA A 5 2.96 -41.26 0.93
N GLY A 6 2.94 -41.06 2.25
CA GLY A 6 1.73 -41.19 3.05
C GLY A 6 0.72 -40.14 2.61
N ALA A 7 -0.54 -40.53 2.52
CA ALA A 7 -1.64 -39.61 2.29
C ALA A 7 -1.67 -38.53 3.38
N PRO A 8 -1.95 -37.26 3.06
CA PRO A 8 -2.02 -36.19 4.05
C PRO A 8 -3.13 -36.46 5.07
N MET A 9 -2.78 -36.44 6.36
CA MET A 9 -3.66 -36.75 7.49
C MET A 9 -4.70 -35.65 7.80
N GLY A 10 -5.05 -34.81 6.88
CA GLY A 10 -6.01 -33.71 7.11
C GLY A 10 -7.37 -33.87 6.40
N CYS A 11 -7.51 -34.79 5.47
CA CYS A 11 -8.74 -34.94 4.66
C CYS A 11 -9.60 -36.16 5.10
N GLN A 12 -9.81 -36.39 6.37
CA GLN A 12 -10.59 -37.55 6.86
C GLN A 12 -12.08 -37.26 7.05
N ARG A 13 -12.58 -36.04 6.88
CA ARG A 13 -14.01 -35.78 6.73
C ARG A 13 -14.36 -35.72 5.24
N PRO A 14 -15.51 -36.26 4.80
CA PRO A 14 -15.87 -36.26 3.40
C PRO A 14 -16.30 -34.87 2.94
N SER A 15 -15.33 -33.93 2.83
CA SER A 15 -15.54 -32.74 2.05
C SER A 15 -15.35 -33.15 0.59
N ARG A 16 -16.45 -33.42 -0.11
CA ARG A 16 -16.43 -33.69 -1.56
C ARG A 16 -16.09 -32.40 -2.32
N PHE A 17 -14.81 -32.10 -2.41
CA PHE A 17 -14.31 -31.18 -3.43
C PHE A 17 -14.29 -31.98 -4.75
N TRP A 18 -15.30 -31.80 -5.58
CA TRP A 18 -15.34 -32.44 -6.88
C TRP A 18 -14.39 -31.73 -7.85
N GLY A 19 -13.31 -32.41 -8.23
CA GLY A 19 -12.55 -32.14 -9.42
C GLY A 19 -11.16 -31.58 -9.24
N LEU A 20 -10.82 -30.97 -8.15
CA LEU A 20 -9.47 -30.49 -7.88
C LEU A 20 -9.14 -30.83 -6.44
N GLY A 21 -7.97 -31.39 -6.17
CA GLY A 21 -7.57 -31.79 -4.83
C GLY A 21 -7.77 -30.70 -3.80
N CYS A 22 -7.72 -31.05 -2.50
CA CYS A 22 -7.77 -30.07 -1.41
C CYS A 22 -6.98 -28.81 -1.77
N PRO A 23 -7.58 -27.62 -1.73
CA PRO A 23 -6.82 -26.42 -2.05
C PRO A 23 -5.61 -26.36 -1.12
N LYS A 24 -4.41 -26.33 -1.70
CA LYS A 24 -3.19 -26.06 -0.94
C LYS A 24 -3.16 -24.58 -0.67
N ILE A 25 -3.42 -24.23 0.54
CA ILE A 25 -3.45 -22.87 1.06
C ILE A 25 -2.07 -22.59 1.62
N TYR A 26 -1.53 -21.45 1.39
CA TYR A 26 -0.11 -21.19 1.45
C TYR A 26 0.45 -20.88 2.83
N HIS A 27 1.37 -21.69 3.24
CA HIS A 27 2.59 -21.34 3.97
C HIS A 27 3.76 -21.98 3.20
N GLU A 28 4.95 -21.42 3.20
CA GLU A 28 6.13 -21.90 2.48
C GLU A 28 6.51 -23.37 2.75
N ALA A 29 5.89 -24.02 3.68
CA ALA A 29 6.02 -25.45 3.96
C ALA A 29 4.75 -25.96 4.64
N GLU A 30 4.03 -26.83 3.97
CA GLU A 30 3.07 -27.79 4.51
C GLU A 30 1.67 -27.29 4.87
N ASP A 31 0.68 -27.83 4.13
CA ASP A 31 -0.73 -28.12 4.46
C ASP A 31 -1.54 -27.10 5.28
N THR A 32 -2.40 -26.62 4.83
CA THR A 32 -3.44 -25.75 4.33
C THR A 32 -4.74 -25.69 5.07
N LEU A 33 -4.92 -26.42 6.10
CA LEU A 33 -5.96 -26.26 7.08
C LEU A 33 -5.31 -25.72 8.36
N VAL A 34 -5.60 -24.47 8.70
CA VAL A 34 -5.11 -23.89 9.94
C VAL A 34 -6.06 -24.29 11.05
N VAL A 35 -5.55 -24.99 12.04
CA VAL A 35 -6.25 -25.24 13.30
C VAL A 35 -5.91 -24.13 14.27
N ASP A 36 -6.92 -23.37 14.70
CA ASP A 36 -6.74 -22.37 15.75
C ASP A 36 -6.36 -23.06 17.06
N PRO A 37 -5.18 -22.78 17.63
CA PRO A 37 -4.72 -23.47 18.85
C PRO A 37 -5.53 -23.12 20.10
N VAL A 38 -6.37 -22.09 20.06
CA VAL A 38 -7.17 -21.64 21.20
C VAL A 38 -8.50 -22.40 21.28
N ASP A 39 -9.18 -22.61 20.14
CA ASP A 39 -10.51 -23.21 20.11
C ASP A 39 -10.58 -24.54 19.34
N ASN A 40 -9.46 -25.00 18.76
CA ASN A 40 -9.34 -26.23 17.97
C ASN A 40 -10.25 -26.25 16.72
N ARG A 41 -10.67 -25.10 16.20
CA ARG A 41 -11.48 -25.00 14.99
C ARG A 41 -10.61 -24.88 13.76
N GLU A 42 -11.15 -25.39 12.66
CA GLU A 42 -10.45 -25.42 11.38
C GLU A 42 -10.87 -24.23 10.52
N TYR A 43 -9.90 -23.55 9.94
CA TYR A 43 -10.08 -22.41 9.01
C TYR A 43 -9.21 -22.64 7.79
N PHE A 44 -9.66 -22.18 6.62
CA PHE A 44 -8.82 -22.12 5.44
C PHE A 44 -8.95 -20.75 4.75
N PHE A 45 -7.91 -20.35 4.06
CA PHE A 45 -7.87 -19.13 3.25
C PHE A 45 -6.89 -19.31 2.09
N SER A 46 -7.11 -18.57 1.00
CA SER A 46 -6.20 -18.54 -0.15
C SER A 46 -5.33 -17.28 -0.13
N HIS A 47 -4.09 -17.42 -0.61
CA HIS A 47 -3.20 -16.32 -0.94
C HIS A 47 -2.44 -16.70 -2.21
N PHE A 48 -2.68 -15.99 -3.32
CA PHE A 48 -2.18 -16.38 -4.64
C PHE A 48 -1.21 -15.40 -5.27
N GLU A 49 -0.89 -14.31 -4.60
CA GLU A 49 0.10 -13.38 -5.09
C GLU A 49 1.53 -13.94 -4.87
N PRO A 50 2.40 -13.85 -5.88
CA PRO A 50 2.11 -13.35 -7.23
C PRO A 50 1.61 -14.39 -8.24
N PHE A 51 1.66 -15.72 -7.98
CA PHE A 51 1.38 -16.73 -9.03
C PHE A 51 0.92 -18.10 -8.51
N TRP A 52 0.20 -18.16 -7.41
CA TRP A 52 -0.17 -19.44 -6.80
C TRP A 52 -1.60 -19.92 -7.14
N ALA A 53 -2.38 -19.17 -7.93
CA ALA A 53 -3.74 -19.56 -8.30
C ALA A 53 -3.77 -20.86 -9.12
N ASN A 54 -2.71 -21.14 -9.89
CA ASN A 54 -2.54 -22.37 -10.66
C ASN A 54 -2.51 -23.65 -9.80
N ARG A 55 -2.35 -23.52 -8.48
CA ARG A 55 -2.41 -24.65 -7.54
C ARG A 55 -3.83 -24.98 -7.10
N LEU A 56 -4.75 -24.01 -7.17
CA LEU A 56 -6.15 -24.22 -6.87
C LEU A 56 -6.96 -24.64 -8.11
N PHE A 57 -6.71 -24.00 -9.26
CA PHE A 57 -7.40 -24.30 -10.51
C PHE A 57 -6.46 -24.11 -11.72
N PRO A 58 -6.65 -24.89 -12.83
CA PRO A 58 -5.84 -24.70 -14.04
C PRO A 58 -6.04 -23.30 -14.62
N CYS A 59 -4.95 -22.54 -14.73
CA CYS A 59 -4.96 -21.20 -15.33
C CYS A 59 -3.59 -20.82 -15.87
N PHE A 60 -3.57 -19.83 -16.75
CA PHE A 60 -2.36 -19.06 -17.09
C PHE A 60 -2.22 -17.98 -16.02
N ASP A 61 -1.31 -18.21 -15.08
CA ASP A 61 -1.22 -17.44 -13.84
C ASP A 61 -0.28 -16.24 -14.00
N GLN A 62 -0.79 -15.20 -14.66
CA GLN A 62 -0.10 -13.93 -14.84
C GLN A 62 -1.10 -12.76 -14.82
N PRO A 63 -0.66 -11.56 -14.41
CA PRO A 63 -1.59 -10.49 -14.02
C PRO A 63 -2.40 -9.91 -15.16
N ASP A 64 -1.96 -10.00 -16.42
CA ASP A 64 -2.68 -9.46 -17.58
C ASP A 64 -3.70 -10.42 -18.18
N LEU A 65 -3.73 -11.68 -17.75
CA LEU A 65 -4.69 -12.68 -18.20
C LEU A 65 -5.90 -12.76 -17.25
N LYS A 66 -6.72 -11.71 -17.30
CA LYS A 66 -7.91 -11.57 -16.45
C LYS A 66 -9.06 -12.49 -16.87
N ALA A 67 -9.73 -13.08 -15.87
CA ALA A 67 -10.91 -13.93 -16.06
C ALA A 67 -12.11 -13.49 -15.20
N SER A 68 -13.30 -13.99 -15.55
CA SER A 68 -14.49 -13.96 -14.68
C SER A 68 -14.65 -15.32 -14.06
N PHE A 69 -14.96 -15.37 -12.77
CA PHE A 69 -15.07 -16.58 -12.01
C PHE A 69 -16.53 -16.88 -11.67
N SER A 70 -16.91 -18.15 -11.80
CA SER A 70 -18.16 -18.71 -11.28
C SER A 70 -17.75 -19.82 -10.32
N VAL A 71 -18.10 -19.67 -9.06
CA VAL A 71 -17.63 -20.52 -7.97
C VAL A 71 -18.82 -21.19 -7.31
N THR A 72 -18.70 -22.48 -7.03
CA THR A 72 -19.62 -23.23 -6.21
C THR A 72 -18.83 -24.05 -5.21
N VAL A 73 -19.20 -23.98 -3.93
CA VAL A 73 -18.51 -24.69 -2.84
C VAL A 73 -19.55 -25.45 -2.01
N GLU A 74 -19.26 -26.70 -1.72
CA GLU A 74 -19.98 -27.50 -0.70
C GLU A 74 -19.10 -27.58 0.54
N ALA A 75 -19.63 -27.19 1.69
CA ALA A 75 -18.90 -27.12 2.95
C ALA A 75 -19.81 -27.48 4.15
N PRO A 76 -19.26 -27.74 5.34
CA PRO A 76 -20.04 -27.88 6.56
C PRO A 76 -21.02 -26.73 6.73
N ASP A 77 -22.25 -27.04 7.20
CA ASP A 77 -23.33 -26.05 7.26
C ASP A 77 -23.01 -24.89 8.24
N ASP A 78 -22.23 -25.16 9.28
CA ASP A 78 -21.81 -24.18 10.27
C ASP A 78 -20.65 -23.27 9.78
N TRP A 79 -20.11 -23.52 8.57
CA TRP A 79 -19.03 -22.72 8.01
C TRP A 79 -19.54 -21.50 7.26
N GLN A 80 -18.78 -20.41 7.38
CA GLN A 80 -18.86 -19.26 6.47
C GLN A 80 -17.92 -19.52 5.30
N ILE A 81 -18.44 -19.42 4.08
CA ILE A 81 -17.63 -19.50 2.87
C ILE A 81 -17.66 -18.13 2.19
N ILE A 82 -16.48 -17.58 1.97
CA ILE A 82 -16.29 -16.23 1.44
C ILE A 82 -15.45 -16.34 0.15
N SER A 83 -15.86 -15.59 -0.87
CA SER A 83 -15.11 -15.39 -2.11
C SER A 83 -15.35 -13.97 -2.62
N ASN A 84 -14.93 -13.66 -3.85
CA ASN A 84 -14.96 -12.31 -4.42
C ASN A 84 -16.37 -11.73 -4.69
N THR A 85 -17.43 -12.53 -4.60
CA THR A 85 -18.82 -12.10 -4.78
C THR A 85 -19.70 -12.62 -3.67
N LEU A 86 -20.96 -12.20 -3.62
CA LEU A 86 -21.94 -12.75 -2.68
C LEU A 86 -22.38 -14.15 -3.12
N ALA A 87 -22.56 -15.03 -2.15
CA ALA A 87 -23.09 -16.38 -2.36
C ALA A 87 -24.56 -16.46 -1.99
N THR A 88 -25.29 -17.35 -2.71
CA THR A 88 -26.54 -17.91 -2.24
C THR A 88 -26.24 -19.26 -1.57
N LYS A 89 -26.60 -19.39 -0.30
CA LYS A 89 -26.45 -20.62 0.46
C LYS A 89 -27.74 -21.45 0.38
N THR A 90 -27.59 -22.72 0.04
CA THR A 90 -28.67 -23.70 0.01
C THR A 90 -28.24 -25.00 0.71
N GLY A 91 -29.17 -25.71 1.32
CA GLY A 91 -28.88 -26.93 2.08
C GLY A 91 -29.57 -26.86 3.46
N ASN A 92 -29.78 -28.00 4.07
CA ASN A 92 -30.43 -28.14 5.37
C ASN A 92 -29.96 -29.42 6.11
N GLY A 93 -28.70 -29.76 5.98
CA GLY A 93 -28.09 -30.94 6.60
C GLY A 93 -26.69 -30.66 7.09
N ASP A 94 -25.83 -31.67 7.09
CA ASP A 94 -24.44 -31.56 7.52
C ASP A 94 -23.61 -30.69 6.58
N LEU A 95 -24.02 -30.56 5.30
CA LEU A 95 -23.37 -29.79 4.28
C LEU A 95 -24.34 -28.77 3.67
N SER A 96 -23.80 -27.61 3.35
CA SER A 96 -24.47 -26.58 2.56
C SER A 96 -23.69 -26.26 1.28
N ARG A 97 -24.45 -25.86 0.25
CA ARG A 97 -23.94 -25.47 -1.05
C ARG A 97 -23.97 -23.94 -1.16
N HIS A 98 -22.83 -23.35 -1.46
CA HIS A 98 -22.62 -21.92 -1.66
C HIS A 98 -22.40 -21.64 -3.14
N GLU A 99 -23.33 -20.95 -3.80
CA GLU A 99 -23.25 -20.55 -5.20
C GLU A 99 -22.97 -19.06 -5.28
N PHE A 100 -21.76 -18.70 -5.76
CA PHE A 100 -21.32 -17.32 -5.88
C PHE A 100 -21.77 -16.73 -7.23
N ALA A 101 -22.27 -15.51 -7.19
CA ALA A 101 -22.57 -14.76 -8.40
C ALA A 101 -21.31 -14.64 -9.27
N ARG A 102 -21.48 -14.70 -10.59
CA ARG A 102 -20.35 -14.55 -11.52
C ARG A 102 -19.65 -13.21 -11.31
N SER A 103 -18.33 -13.25 -11.12
CA SER A 103 -17.51 -12.06 -10.89
C SER A 103 -17.35 -11.19 -12.16
N ARG A 104 -16.94 -9.94 -11.97
CA ARG A 104 -16.29 -9.16 -13.02
C ARG A 104 -14.93 -9.76 -13.34
N ARG A 105 -14.29 -9.28 -14.44
CA ARG A 105 -12.94 -9.74 -14.81
C ARG A 105 -11.90 -9.13 -13.89
N PHE A 106 -11.05 -9.97 -13.33
CA PHE A 106 -9.88 -9.58 -12.56
C PHE A 106 -8.75 -10.62 -12.73
N SER A 107 -7.55 -10.29 -12.27
CA SER A 107 -6.36 -11.15 -12.37
C SER A 107 -6.45 -12.34 -11.41
N THR A 108 -5.85 -13.46 -11.79
CA THR A 108 -5.92 -14.73 -11.04
C THR A 108 -5.42 -14.59 -9.60
N TYR A 109 -4.35 -13.81 -9.36
CA TYR A 109 -3.77 -13.63 -8.02
C TYR A 109 -4.74 -12.96 -7.02
N LEU A 110 -5.75 -12.24 -7.49
CA LEU A 110 -6.77 -11.55 -6.69
C LEU A 110 -7.96 -12.44 -6.31
N PHE A 111 -7.95 -13.69 -6.74
CA PHE A 111 -9.01 -14.64 -6.39
C PHE A 111 -8.92 -15.00 -4.91
N ALA A 112 -10.07 -14.96 -4.22
CA ALA A 112 -10.20 -15.37 -2.83
C ALA A 112 -11.10 -16.57 -2.67
N LEU A 113 -10.69 -17.50 -1.83
CA LEU A 113 -11.54 -18.52 -1.25
C LEU A 113 -11.17 -18.72 0.21
N VAL A 114 -12.10 -18.43 1.09
CA VAL A 114 -11.93 -18.50 2.54
C VAL A 114 -13.09 -19.27 3.16
N GLY A 115 -12.81 -20.12 4.14
CA GLY A 115 -13.86 -20.88 4.82
C GLY A 115 -13.50 -21.26 6.24
N GLY A 116 -14.52 -21.44 7.05
CA GLY A 116 -14.41 -21.82 8.45
C GLY A 116 -15.59 -21.33 9.28
N PRO A 117 -15.66 -21.70 10.55
CA PRO A 117 -16.71 -21.26 11.47
C PRO A 117 -16.44 -19.83 11.99
N PHE A 118 -16.24 -18.86 11.09
CA PHE A 118 -15.98 -17.48 11.45
C PHE A 118 -17.13 -16.82 12.21
N ALA A 119 -16.79 -15.94 13.16
CA ALA A 119 -17.69 -14.93 13.67
C ALA A 119 -17.88 -13.84 12.62
N VAL A 120 -19.11 -13.33 12.48
CA VAL A 120 -19.49 -12.36 11.45
C VAL A 120 -20.05 -11.11 12.09
N PHE A 121 -19.57 -9.97 11.62
CA PHE A 121 -20.07 -8.64 11.98
C PHE A 121 -20.49 -7.92 10.69
N GLU A 122 -21.63 -7.22 10.73
CA GLU A 122 -22.17 -6.53 9.55
C GLU A 122 -22.32 -5.03 9.82
N ASP A 123 -21.92 -4.21 8.87
CA ASP A 123 -22.18 -2.76 8.93
C ASP A 123 -23.55 -2.43 8.33
N ARG A 124 -24.50 -2.17 9.20
CA ARG A 124 -25.86 -1.79 8.80
C ARG A 124 -25.98 -0.34 8.31
N ARG A 125 -24.93 0.47 8.45
CA ARG A 125 -24.91 1.89 8.03
C ARG A 125 -24.22 2.08 6.67
N ALA A 126 -23.46 1.09 6.22
CA ALA A 126 -22.74 1.17 4.97
C ALA A 126 -23.66 1.14 3.75
N ARG A 127 -23.34 1.97 2.74
CA ARG A 127 -24.00 1.91 1.43
C ARG A 127 -23.61 0.68 0.62
N ILE A 128 -22.42 0.16 0.88
CA ILE A 128 -21.86 -1.06 0.28
C ILE A 128 -21.94 -2.13 1.37
N PRO A 129 -22.58 -3.29 1.11
CA PRO A 129 -22.60 -4.39 2.06
C PRO A 129 -21.18 -4.70 2.54
N SER A 130 -20.90 -4.43 3.80
CA SER A 130 -19.57 -4.56 4.41
C SER A 130 -19.66 -5.49 5.61
N ARG A 131 -18.77 -6.49 5.64
CA ARG A 131 -18.74 -7.49 6.70
C ARG A 131 -17.31 -7.67 7.21
N LEU A 132 -17.18 -7.99 8.50
CA LEU A 132 -15.94 -8.45 9.10
C LEU A 132 -16.11 -9.91 9.50
N PHE A 133 -15.05 -10.67 9.30
CA PHE A 133 -14.94 -12.05 9.73
C PHE A 133 -13.70 -12.19 10.61
N SER A 134 -13.84 -12.90 11.72
CA SER A 134 -12.71 -13.25 12.59
C SER A 134 -12.82 -14.68 13.04
N THR A 135 -11.71 -15.29 13.46
CA THR A 135 -11.79 -16.56 14.20
C THR A 135 -12.70 -16.41 15.43
N GLN A 136 -13.28 -17.49 15.88
CA GLN A 136 -14.16 -17.43 17.07
C GLN A 136 -13.36 -17.03 18.32
N SER A 137 -12.10 -17.47 18.41
CA SER A 137 -11.19 -17.13 19.52
C SER A 137 -10.86 -15.64 19.60
N MET A 138 -10.90 -14.92 18.46
CA MET A 138 -10.62 -13.49 18.36
C MET A 138 -11.87 -12.61 18.31
N SER A 139 -13.06 -13.18 18.24
CA SER A 139 -14.32 -12.43 18.06
C SER A 139 -14.59 -11.37 19.13
N ALA A 140 -14.22 -11.64 20.38
CA ALA A 140 -14.36 -10.68 21.49
C ALA A 140 -13.41 -9.46 21.39
N TYR A 141 -12.38 -9.53 20.54
CA TYR A 141 -11.38 -8.49 20.35
C TYR A 141 -11.55 -7.69 19.06
N VAL A 142 -12.63 -7.94 18.33
CA VAL A 142 -12.96 -7.20 17.11
C VAL A 142 -13.61 -5.86 17.49
N ASP A 143 -12.88 -4.78 17.24
CA ASP A 143 -13.39 -3.41 17.34
C ASP A 143 -14.12 -3.06 16.03
N ALA A 144 -15.30 -3.69 15.84
CA ALA A 144 -16.05 -3.61 14.60
C ALA A 144 -16.47 -2.17 14.26
N GLU A 145 -16.84 -1.37 15.26
CA GLU A 145 -17.28 0.01 15.06
C GLU A 145 -16.16 0.86 14.44
N ASN A 146 -14.95 0.80 15.00
CA ASN A 146 -13.81 1.57 14.48
C ASN A 146 -13.39 1.08 13.08
N ILE A 147 -13.35 -0.25 12.85
CA ILE A 147 -12.97 -0.81 11.56
C ILE A 147 -13.98 -0.37 10.48
N PHE A 148 -15.28 -0.46 10.75
CA PHE A 148 -16.32 0.00 9.83
C PHE A 148 -16.30 1.51 9.63
N GLU A 149 -16.00 2.29 10.67
CA GLU A 149 -15.90 3.74 10.52
C GLU A 149 -14.78 4.13 9.55
N VAL A 150 -13.57 3.56 9.71
CA VAL A 150 -12.45 3.77 8.78
C VAL A 150 -12.82 3.31 7.37
N THR A 151 -13.52 2.18 7.26
CA THR A 151 -13.97 1.63 5.97
C THR A 151 -14.92 2.60 5.25
N ARG A 152 -15.91 3.16 5.95
CA ARG A 152 -16.83 4.17 5.38
C ARG A 152 -16.11 5.42 4.94
N GLN A 153 -15.21 5.94 5.79
CA GLN A 153 -14.37 7.11 5.48
C GLN A 153 -13.51 6.87 4.25
N GLY A 154 -12.92 5.67 4.11
CA GLY A 154 -12.16 5.28 2.94
C GLY A 154 -12.99 5.27 1.66
N PHE A 155 -14.19 4.69 1.66
CA PHE A 155 -15.08 4.70 0.49
C PHE A 155 -15.49 6.11 0.07
N ASP A 156 -15.82 6.96 1.02
CA ASP A 156 -16.20 8.34 0.73
C ASP A 156 -15.02 9.13 0.15
N PHE A 157 -13.82 8.96 0.71
CA PHE A 157 -12.61 9.61 0.23
C PHE A 157 -12.24 9.12 -1.18
N TYR A 158 -12.06 7.82 -1.38
CA TYR A 158 -11.60 7.27 -2.66
C TYR A 158 -12.60 7.47 -3.79
N GLY A 159 -13.88 7.27 -3.52
CA GLY A 159 -14.94 7.52 -4.50
C GLY A 159 -14.92 8.95 -5.00
N LYS A 160 -14.73 9.93 -4.10
CA LYS A 160 -14.62 11.35 -4.42
C LYS A 160 -13.30 11.70 -5.11
N TYR A 161 -12.18 11.20 -4.59
CA TYR A 161 -10.84 11.52 -5.08
C TYR A 161 -10.64 11.01 -6.52
N PHE A 162 -10.97 9.75 -6.78
CA PHE A 162 -10.81 9.13 -8.10
C PHE A 162 -11.95 9.49 -9.07
N GLY A 163 -13.11 9.91 -8.55
CA GLY A 163 -14.30 10.13 -9.36
C GLY A 163 -14.83 8.84 -10.01
N ILE A 164 -14.58 7.71 -9.37
CA ILE A 164 -15.04 6.36 -9.72
C ILE A 164 -15.57 5.74 -8.42
N PRO A 165 -16.88 5.53 -8.28
CA PRO A 165 -17.42 4.86 -7.09
C PRO A 165 -16.91 3.41 -7.01
N TYR A 166 -16.88 2.87 -5.80
CA TYR A 166 -16.53 1.46 -5.55
C TYR A 166 -17.40 0.53 -6.41
N PRO A 167 -16.79 -0.33 -7.24
CA PRO A 167 -17.52 -1.01 -8.30
C PRO A 167 -18.00 -2.43 -7.96
N PHE A 168 -17.62 -2.95 -6.79
CA PHE A 168 -17.94 -4.32 -6.38
C PHE A 168 -19.18 -4.32 -5.47
N GLY A 169 -19.91 -5.44 -5.47
CA GLY A 169 -21.21 -5.54 -4.80
C GLY A 169 -21.15 -5.72 -3.28
N LYS A 170 -19.94 -5.88 -2.71
CA LYS A 170 -19.70 -6.07 -1.28
C LYS A 170 -18.28 -5.69 -0.93
N TYR A 171 -17.96 -5.59 0.36
CA TYR A 171 -16.59 -5.46 0.87
C TYR A 171 -16.44 -6.27 2.16
N ASP A 172 -15.75 -7.38 2.08
CA ASP A 172 -15.45 -8.24 3.22
C ASP A 172 -14.03 -8.04 3.69
N GLN A 173 -13.81 -7.95 4.99
CA GLN A 173 -12.50 -7.94 5.63
C GLN A 173 -12.42 -9.18 6.52
N ILE A 174 -11.50 -10.08 6.20
CA ILE A 174 -11.42 -11.41 6.79
C ILE A 174 -10.12 -11.50 7.59
N PHE A 175 -10.22 -11.48 8.91
CA PHE A 175 -9.09 -11.67 9.80
C PHE A 175 -8.82 -13.17 9.96
N VAL A 176 -7.62 -13.58 9.54
CA VAL A 176 -7.23 -15.00 9.53
C VAL A 176 -5.96 -15.23 10.38
N PRO A 177 -5.83 -16.40 11.00
CA PRO A 177 -4.64 -16.75 11.78
C PRO A 177 -3.46 -17.08 10.86
N HIS A 178 -2.25 -16.85 11.35
CA HIS A 178 -0.99 -17.24 10.69
C HIS A 178 -0.83 -16.75 9.24
N PHE A 179 -1.44 -15.63 8.88
CA PHE A 179 -1.24 -15.05 7.56
C PHE A 179 0.23 -14.61 7.39
N ASN A 180 0.86 -14.98 6.28
CA ASN A 180 2.28 -14.71 6.01
C ASN A 180 2.57 -13.27 5.59
N ALA A 181 1.56 -12.52 5.13
CA ALA A 181 1.63 -11.09 4.83
C ALA A 181 0.92 -10.26 5.91
N GLY A 182 0.92 -8.95 5.78
CA GLY A 182 0.11 -8.05 6.63
C GLY A 182 -1.37 -8.14 6.29
N ALA A 183 -1.67 -7.99 5.00
CA ALA A 183 -2.98 -8.17 4.40
C ALA A 183 -2.83 -8.50 2.91
N MET A 184 -3.95 -8.72 2.22
CA MET A 184 -4.03 -9.02 0.79
C MET A 184 -5.32 -8.46 0.21
N GLU A 185 -5.20 -7.76 -0.90
CA GLU A 185 -6.23 -7.00 -1.58
C GLU A 185 -7.18 -7.84 -2.45
N ASN A 186 -7.40 -9.10 -2.16
CA ASN A 186 -8.33 -9.90 -2.95
C ASN A 186 -9.64 -9.16 -3.23
N VAL A 187 -10.05 -9.13 -4.50
CA VAL A 187 -11.22 -8.34 -4.95
C VAL A 187 -12.42 -8.53 -4.04
N ALA A 188 -12.83 -7.45 -3.38
CA ALA A 188 -13.99 -7.40 -2.48
C ALA A 188 -13.96 -8.40 -1.29
N ALA A 189 -12.81 -9.02 -1.01
CA ALA A 189 -12.63 -10.04 0.03
C ALA A 189 -11.21 -9.96 0.62
N VAL A 190 -10.89 -8.85 1.23
CA VAL A 190 -9.57 -8.53 1.80
C VAL A 190 -9.25 -9.48 2.95
N VAL A 191 -8.12 -10.18 2.85
CA VAL A 191 -7.61 -11.05 3.91
C VAL A 191 -6.60 -10.30 4.76
N ILE A 192 -6.71 -10.36 6.08
CA ILE A 192 -5.93 -9.57 7.02
C ILE A 192 -5.38 -10.46 8.12
N LYS A 193 -4.12 -10.26 8.49
CA LYS A 193 -3.47 -10.96 9.59
C LYS A 193 -4.09 -10.59 10.94
N GLU A 194 -4.75 -11.54 11.62
CA GLU A 194 -5.52 -11.23 12.82
C GLU A 194 -4.64 -10.79 14.00
N ASP A 195 -3.50 -11.45 14.25
CA ASP A 195 -2.62 -11.15 15.38
C ASP A 195 -1.90 -9.79 15.26
N ALA A 196 -1.81 -9.24 14.05
CA ALA A 196 -1.24 -7.92 13.79
C ALA A 196 -2.25 -6.77 13.98
N TYR A 197 -3.56 -7.04 13.82
CA TYR A 197 -4.57 -5.99 13.72
C TYR A 197 -5.79 -6.15 14.63
N LEU A 198 -5.99 -7.31 15.27
CA LEU A 198 -6.94 -7.50 16.37
C LEU A 198 -6.18 -7.52 17.70
N TYR A 199 -6.60 -6.70 18.64
CA TYR A 199 -5.83 -6.44 19.86
C TYR A 199 -6.54 -7.00 21.08
N ARG A 200 -5.87 -7.89 21.82
CA ARG A 200 -6.37 -8.48 23.06
C ARG A 200 -6.33 -7.50 24.25
N GLU A 201 -5.61 -6.40 24.10
CA GLU A 201 -5.46 -5.33 25.08
C GLU A 201 -5.81 -3.99 24.43
N THR A 202 -5.99 -2.95 25.23
CA THR A 202 -6.19 -1.60 24.70
C THR A 202 -4.98 -1.19 23.85
N PRO A 203 -5.16 -0.97 22.54
CA PRO A 203 -4.03 -0.69 21.66
C PRO A 203 -3.50 0.73 21.87
N LEU A 204 -2.19 0.90 21.67
CA LEU A 204 -1.59 2.23 21.56
C LEU A 204 -2.16 2.98 20.34
N PRO A 205 -2.22 4.33 20.38
CA PRO A 205 -2.66 5.13 19.24
C PRO A 205 -1.95 4.79 17.92
N SER A 206 -0.64 4.53 17.97
CA SER A 206 0.15 4.12 16.80
C SER A 206 -0.29 2.79 16.18
N ARG A 207 -0.78 1.84 16.99
CA ARG A 207 -1.35 0.58 16.50
C ARG A 207 -2.70 0.82 15.82
N MET A 208 -3.52 1.72 16.37
CA MET A 208 -4.79 2.10 15.75
C MET A 208 -4.56 2.80 14.42
N GLN A 209 -3.58 3.72 14.36
CA GLN A 209 -3.16 4.37 13.12
C GLN A 209 -2.69 3.36 12.07
N LYS A 210 -1.86 2.37 12.48
CA LYS A 210 -1.38 1.31 11.59
C LYS A 210 -2.54 0.47 11.04
N ARG A 211 -3.50 0.06 11.90
CA ARG A 211 -4.70 -0.68 11.45
C ARG A 211 -5.51 0.13 10.44
N ALA A 212 -5.78 1.40 10.75
CA ALA A 212 -6.49 2.30 9.84
C ALA A 212 -5.76 2.45 8.50
N ASN A 213 -4.43 2.60 8.53
CA ASN A 213 -3.62 2.69 7.33
C ASN A 213 -3.71 1.42 6.48
N THR A 214 -3.61 0.22 7.09
CA THR A 214 -3.74 -1.05 6.38
C THR A 214 -5.13 -1.20 5.75
N ILE A 215 -6.21 -0.91 6.48
CA ILE A 215 -7.57 -0.93 5.91
C ILE A 215 -7.69 -0.03 4.68
N LEU A 216 -7.11 1.17 4.73
CA LEU A 216 -7.13 2.13 3.64
C LEU A 216 -6.19 1.70 2.49
N HIS A 217 -5.07 1.03 2.77
CA HIS A 217 -4.15 0.48 1.79
C HIS A 217 -4.85 -0.61 0.95
N GLU A 218 -5.40 -1.62 1.61
CA GLU A 218 -6.12 -2.69 0.92
C GLU A 218 -7.35 -2.18 0.16
N MET A 219 -8.00 -1.16 0.68
CA MET A 219 -9.11 -0.52 -0.02
C MET A 219 -8.66 0.26 -1.26
N ALA A 220 -7.49 0.91 -1.24
CA ALA A 220 -6.97 1.63 -2.41
C ALA A 220 -6.68 0.68 -3.57
N HIS A 221 -6.27 -0.55 -3.28
CA HIS A 221 -6.07 -1.59 -4.27
C HIS A 221 -7.32 -1.93 -5.07
N MET A 222 -8.52 -1.71 -4.54
CA MET A 222 -9.76 -1.91 -5.29
C MET A 222 -9.80 -1.09 -6.60
N TRP A 223 -9.02 0.00 -6.66
CA TRP A 223 -8.79 0.80 -7.88
C TRP A 223 -7.43 0.51 -8.50
N PHE A 224 -6.34 0.49 -7.69
CA PHE A 224 -4.97 0.20 -8.11
C PHE A 224 -4.61 -1.25 -7.80
N GLY A 225 -4.71 -2.12 -8.76
CA GLY A 225 -4.56 -3.58 -8.65
C GLY A 225 -5.78 -4.30 -9.20
N ASP A 226 -6.98 -3.98 -8.73
CA ASP A 226 -8.21 -4.70 -9.05
C ASP A 226 -8.88 -4.18 -10.32
N ILE A 227 -9.26 -2.90 -10.38
CA ILE A 227 -9.85 -2.30 -11.59
C ILE A 227 -8.77 -2.13 -12.67
N VAL A 228 -7.65 -1.52 -12.32
CA VAL A 228 -6.50 -1.36 -13.21
C VAL A 228 -5.33 -2.12 -12.61
N THR A 229 -4.88 -3.17 -13.28
CA THR A 229 -3.77 -4.01 -12.84
C THR A 229 -2.54 -3.72 -13.68
N MET A 230 -1.34 -3.78 -13.13
CA MET A 230 -0.12 -3.75 -13.91
C MET A 230 -0.15 -4.88 -14.97
N ARG A 231 0.52 -4.65 -16.09
CA ARG A 231 0.63 -5.66 -17.16
C ARG A 231 1.57 -6.80 -16.78
N TRP A 232 2.68 -6.44 -16.11
CA TRP A 232 3.66 -7.38 -15.62
C TRP A 232 4.27 -6.87 -14.29
N TRP A 233 4.94 -7.71 -13.58
CA TRP A 233 5.46 -7.48 -12.23
C TRP A 233 6.59 -6.44 -12.15
N ASN A 234 7.18 -6.03 -13.28
CA ASN A 234 8.10 -4.87 -13.32
C ASN A 234 7.42 -3.55 -12.89
N ASP A 235 6.11 -3.50 -13.00
CA ASP A 235 5.27 -2.37 -12.62
C ASP A 235 4.46 -2.65 -11.33
N LEU A 236 4.92 -3.56 -10.45
CA LEU A 236 4.30 -3.84 -9.14
C LEU A 236 4.07 -2.56 -8.33
N TRP A 237 4.95 -1.59 -8.48
CA TRP A 237 4.83 -0.28 -7.85
C TRP A 237 3.55 0.49 -8.22
N LEU A 238 2.95 0.26 -9.39
CA LEU A 238 1.64 0.84 -9.77
C LEU A 238 0.51 0.37 -8.86
N ASN A 239 0.65 -0.78 -8.22
CA ASN A 239 -0.25 -1.25 -7.19
C ASN A 239 0.22 -0.76 -5.81
N GLU A 240 1.40 -1.18 -5.37
CA GLU A 240 1.87 -1.07 -4.00
C GLU A 240 2.28 0.34 -3.58
N SER A 241 3.04 1.04 -4.44
CA SER A 241 3.40 2.43 -4.14
C SER A 241 2.16 3.33 -4.09
N PHE A 242 1.19 3.06 -5.00
CA PHE A 242 -0.06 3.80 -5.01
C PHE A 242 -0.92 3.51 -3.80
N ALA A 243 -1.13 2.25 -3.44
CA ALA A 243 -1.90 1.90 -2.27
C ALA A 243 -1.27 2.50 -1.00
N THR A 244 0.06 2.44 -0.89
CA THR A 244 0.78 3.06 0.21
C THR A 244 0.61 4.58 0.24
N PHE A 245 0.83 5.28 -0.87
CA PHE A 245 0.65 6.74 -0.93
C PHE A 245 -0.80 7.14 -0.62
N MET A 246 -1.75 6.46 -1.25
CA MET A 246 -3.17 6.78 -1.13
C MET A 246 -3.73 6.46 0.26
N SER A 247 -3.21 5.43 0.95
CA SER A 247 -3.65 5.13 2.32
C SER A 247 -3.30 6.25 3.30
N TYR A 248 -2.07 6.77 3.24
CA TYR A 248 -1.66 7.90 4.08
C TYR A 248 -2.40 9.19 3.71
N LEU A 249 -2.62 9.44 2.42
CA LEU A 249 -3.40 10.59 1.97
C LEU A 249 -4.85 10.48 2.45
N ALA A 250 -5.48 9.32 2.30
CA ALA A 250 -6.84 9.07 2.76
C ALA A 250 -6.96 9.20 4.29
N GLN A 251 -5.96 8.72 5.01
CA GLN A 251 -5.94 8.83 6.47
C GLN A 251 -5.89 10.29 6.91
N VAL A 252 -5.06 11.13 6.29
CA VAL A 252 -4.97 12.56 6.63
C VAL A 252 -6.17 13.36 6.15
N GLU A 253 -6.66 13.13 4.94
CA GLU A 253 -7.74 13.94 4.35
C GLU A 253 -9.13 13.38 4.64
N GLY A 254 -9.29 12.07 4.73
CA GLY A 254 -10.56 11.37 4.87
C GLY A 254 -10.93 10.98 6.30
N THR A 255 -9.98 10.98 7.24
CA THR A 255 -10.21 10.60 8.64
C THR A 255 -9.85 11.74 9.61
N PRO A 256 -10.17 11.62 10.91
CA PRO A 256 -9.72 12.57 11.92
C PRO A 256 -8.20 12.59 12.16
N ASP A 257 -7.46 11.55 11.76
CA ASP A 257 -6.02 11.46 11.96
C ASP A 257 -5.25 12.40 11.02
N LYS A 258 -4.71 13.48 11.55
CA LYS A 258 -3.92 14.47 10.79
C LYS A 258 -2.39 14.20 10.85
N HIS A 259 -1.98 13.16 11.56
CA HIS A 259 -0.57 12.86 11.81
C HIS A 259 -0.01 11.69 11.00
N ALA A 260 -0.80 11.12 10.09
CA ALA A 260 -0.39 9.92 9.35
C ALA A 260 0.88 10.13 8.51
N TRP A 261 1.15 11.33 7.97
CA TRP A 261 2.41 11.61 7.28
C TRP A 261 3.64 11.56 8.19
N GLN A 262 3.49 11.84 9.50
CA GLN A 262 4.58 11.66 10.47
C GLN A 262 4.88 10.17 10.66
N GLN A 263 3.84 9.34 10.74
CA GLN A 263 3.99 7.88 10.80
C GLN A 263 4.61 7.34 9.50
N PHE A 264 4.20 7.83 8.34
CA PHE A 264 4.83 7.49 7.06
C PHE A 264 6.34 7.75 7.08
N SER A 265 6.73 8.96 7.48
CA SER A 265 8.13 9.37 7.53
C SER A 265 8.94 8.53 8.50
N SER A 266 8.43 8.27 9.70
CA SER A 266 9.14 7.53 10.76
C SER A 266 9.20 6.03 10.54
N SER A 267 8.33 5.44 9.73
CA SER A 267 8.28 3.99 9.50
C SER A 267 8.58 3.62 8.05
N MET A 268 7.63 3.87 7.15
CA MET A 268 7.67 3.40 5.76
C MET A 268 8.82 4.04 4.97
N LYS A 269 8.99 5.36 5.10
CA LYS A 269 10.07 6.09 4.43
C LYS A 269 11.44 5.76 5.01
N ASN A 270 11.55 5.54 6.33
CA ASN A 270 12.79 5.08 6.96
C ASN A 270 13.17 3.66 6.52
N TRP A 271 12.20 2.78 6.35
CA TRP A 271 12.45 1.46 5.78
C TRP A 271 13.01 1.56 4.36
N ALA A 272 12.42 2.42 3.53
CA ALA A 272 12.93 2.71 2.20
C ALA A 272 14.35 3.28 2.22
N TYR A 273 14.62 4.25 3.08
CA TYR A 273 15.95 4.83 3.23
C TYR A 273 17.01 3.81 3.63
N TRP A 274 16.65 2.87 4.50
CA TRP A 274 17.55 1.81 4.89
C TRP A 274 17.88 0.90 3.72
N GLN A 275 16.87 0.39 3.00
CA GLN A 275 17.08 -0.52 1.88
C GLN A 275 17.73 0.14 0.66
N ASP A 276 17.36 1.38 0.33
CA ASP A 276 17.90 2.10 -0.83
C ASP A 276 19.38 2.47 -0.69
N GLN A 277 19.96 2.30 0.49
CA GLN A 277 21.39 2.51 0.75
C GLN A 277 22.23 1.21 0.71
N LEU A 278 21.57 0.06 0.60
CA LEU A 278 22.25 -1.24 0.52
C LEU A 278 22.81 -1.47 -0.89
N PRO A 279 23.79 -2.36 -1.05
CA PRO A 279 24.26 -2.79 -2.37
C PRO A 279 23.18 -3.44 -3.23
N THR A 280 22.10 -3.93 -2.60
CA THR A 280 20.93 -4.53 -3.24
C THR A 280 19.90 -3.51 -3.70
N THR A 281 20.20 -2.20 -3.64
CA THR A 281 19.29 -1.16 -4.15
C THR A 281 18.97 -1.38 -5.63
N HIS A 282 17.73 -1.09 -5.98
CA HIS A 282 17.24 -1.23 -7.36
C HIS A 282 16.32 -0.04 -7.74
N PRO A 283 16.02 0.17 -9.03
CA PRO A 283 14.99 1.12 -9.44
C PRO A 283 13.61 0.74 -8.93
N ILE A 284 12.71 1.72 -8.81
CA ILE A 284 11.29 1.45 -8.49
C ILE A 284 10.65 0.58 -9.58
N GLU A 285 10.86 0.94 -10.86
CA GLU A 285 10.56 0.09 -12.01
C GLU A 285 11.76 -0.82 -12.26
N THR A 286 11.70 -2.05 -11.80
CA THR A 286 12.80 -3.01 -11.94
C THR A 286 12.42 -4.14 -12.89
N ARG A 287 13.42 -4.71 -13.59
CA ARG A 287 13.18 -5.83 -14.48
C ARG A 287 12.83 -7.08 -13.67
N VAL A 288 11.71 -7.71 -14.01
CA VAL A 288 11.26 -8.98 -13.45
C VAL A 288 11.20 -10.00 -14.59
N GLU A 289 12.06 -11.02 -14.52
CA GLU A 289 12.19 -12.00 -15.60
C GLU A 289 11.12 -13.10 -15.52
N ASP A 290 10.73 -13.47 -14.32
CA ASP A 290 9.71 -14.48 -14.04
C ASP A 290 8.93 -14.14 -12.76
N THR A 291 7.87 -14.90 -12.51
CA THR A 291 7.00 -14.69 -11.36
C THR A 291 7.68 -14.94 -10.01
N LEU A 292 8.69 -15.80 -9.95
CA LEU A 292 9.42 -16.10 -8.73
C LEU A 292 10.26 -14.90 -8.28
N SER A 293 10.92 -14.23 -9.24
CA SER A 293 11.74 -13.03 -9.01
C SER A 293 10.90 -11.84 -8.48
N THR A 294 9.57 -11.90 -8.59
CA THR A 294 8.68 -10.87 -8.05
C THR A 294 8.79 -10.75 -6.53
N PHE A 295 9.07 -11.86 -5.82
CA PHE A 295 9.17 -11.83 -4.36
C PHE A 295 10.26 -10.89 -3.84
N ASP A 296 11.33 -10.67 -4.61
CA ASP A 296 12.42 -9.78 -4.24
C ASP A 296 12.01 -8.29 -4.25
N ASN A 297 10.86 -7.98 -4.86
CA ASN A 297 10.37 -6.61 -5.05
C ASN A 297 9.30 -6.19 -4.02
N PHE A 298 8.87 -7.07 -3.11
CA PHE A 298 8.00 -6.69 -1.98
C PHE A 298 8.84 -6.08 -0.86
N ASP A 299 9.38 -4.90 -1.11
CA ASP A 299 10.39 -4.27 -0.28
C ASP A 299 10.15 -2.77 -0.03
N GLY A 300 11.01 -2.14 0.77
CA GLY A 300 10.91 -0.71 1.08
C GLY A 300 11.09 0.21 -0.14
N ILE A 301 11.70 -0.27 -1.23
CA ILE A 301 11.82 0.51 -2.46
C ILE A 301 10.46 0.57 -3.17
N THR A 302 9.83 -0.55 -3.40
CA THR A 302 8.50 -0.60 -4.00
C THR A 302 7.45 0.12 -3.15
N TYR A 303 7.40 -0.15 -1.85
CA TYR A 303 6.38 0.45 -0.97
C TYR A 303 6.75 1.88 -0.56
N GLY A 304 7.87 2.08 0.11
CA GLY A 304 8.19 3.32 0.79
C GLY A 304 8.83 4.39 -0.11
N LYS A 305 9.86 4.05 -0.94
CA LYS A 305 10.42 4.96 -1.92
C LYS A 305 9.40 5.30 -2.98
N GLY A 306 8.69 4.31 -3.51
CA GLY A 306 7.66 4.52 -4.52
C GLY A 306 6.56 5.47 -4.04
N ALA A 307 6.01 5.28 -2.83
CA ALA A 307 5.03 6.19 -2.25
C ALA A 307 5.60 7.60 -1.99
N SER A 308 6.87 7.70 -1.55
CA SER A 308 7.54 8.98 -1.39
C SER A 308 7.69 9.73 -2.71
N VAL A 309 8.01 9.00 -3.79
CA VAL A 309 8.15 9.56 -5.14
C VAL A 309 6.79 9.99 -5.69
N LEU A 310 5.71 9.26 -5.42
CA LEU A 310 4.34 9.68 -5.76
C LEU A 310 3.91 10.93 -4.99
N LYS A 311 4.24 11.05 -3.69
CA LYS A 311 4.02 12.27 -2.90
C LYS A 311 4.79 13.45 -3.48
N GLN A 312 6.05 13.23 -3.86
CA GLN A 312 6.87 14.25 -4.52
C GLN A 312 6.30 14.63 -5.89
N LEU A 313 5.86 13.67 -6.71
CA LEU A 313 5.24 13.93 -8.00
C LEU A 313 3.98 14.78 -7.85
N ALA A 314 3.12 14.45 -6.88
CA ALA A 314 1.91 15.21 -6.59
C ALA A 314 2.24 16.68 -6.23
N PHE A 315 3.30 16.91 -5.47
CA PHE A 315 3.78 18.26 -5.15
C PHE A 315 4.46 18.94 -6.37
N TYR A 316 5.20 18.16 -7.17
CA TYR A 316 5.91 18.65 -8.35
C TYR A 316 4.97 19.18 -9.43
N VAL A 317 3.90 18.44 -9.76
CA VAL A 317 2.94 18.82 -10.80
C VAL A 317 1.75 19.62 -10.25
N GLY A 318 1.59 19.69 -8.94
CA GLY A 318 0.44 20.25 -8.24
C GLY A 318 -0.66 19.21 -7.97
N SER A 319 -1.23 19.24 -6.76
CA SER A 319 -2.15 18.23 -6.24
C SER A 319 -3.39 18.02 -7.11
N GLU A 320 -3.95 19.10 -7.66
CA GLU A 320 -5.16 19.00 -8.50
C GLU A 320 -4.85 18.40 -9.88
N ALA A 321 -3.71 18.74 -10.50
CA ALA A 321 -3.27 18.13 -11.76
C ALA A 321 -2.98 16.63 -11.54
N PHE A 322 -2.31 16.28 -10.44
CA PHE A 322 -2.06 14.89 -10.07
C PHE A 322 -3.38 14.12 -9.91
N ARG A 323 -4.34 14.64 -9.12
CA ARG A 323 -5.65 14.02 -8.92
C ARG A 323 -6.40 13.80 -10.24
N LYS A 324 -6.43 14.81 -11.14
CA LYS A 324 -7.05 14.71 -12.46
C LYS A 324 -6.38 13.64 -13.32
N GLY A 325 -5.05 13.60 -13.32
CA GLY A 325 -4.28 12.61 -14.06
C GLY A 325 -4.57 11.19 -13.57
N VAL A 326 -4.57 10.97 -12.25
CA VAL A 326 -4.95 9.70 -11.63
C VAL A 326 -6.36 9.27 -12.02
N SER A 327 -7.35 10.18 -11.91
CA SER A 327 -8.73 9.90 -12.30
C SER A 327 -8.85 9.53 -13.79
N SER A 328 -8.13 10.24 -14.67
CA SER A 328 -8.09 9.96 -16.11
C SER A 328 -7.47 8.59 -16.41
N TYR A 329 -6.33 8.28 -15.78
CA TYR A 329 -5.66 6.99 -15.90
C TYR A 329 -6.59 5.82 -15.49
N LEU A 330 -7.21 5.89 -14.32
CA LEU A 330 -8.11 4.85 -13.82
C LEU A 330 -9.34 4.68 -14.74
N LYS A 331 -9.93 5.76 -15.23
CA LYS A 331 -11.10 5.70 -16.15
C LYS A 331 -10.74 5.08 -17.50
N LYS A 332 -9.60 5.46 -18.07
CA LYS A 332 -9.13 4.97 -19.38
C LYS A 332 -8.79 3.49 -19.37
N HIS A 333 -8.21 3.02 -18.27
CA HIS A 333 -7.70 1.66 -18.14
C HIS A 333 -8.59 0.76 -17.27
N ALA A 334 -9.77 1.22 -16.85
CA ALA A 334 -10.70 0.43 -16.04
C ALA A 334 -10.96 -0.96 -16.64
N TRP A 335 -10.81 -2.00 -15.82
CA TRP A 335 -10.97 -3.43 -16.17
C TRP A 335 -9.93 -3.97 -17.15
N LYS A 336 -8.82 -3.25 -17.30
CA LYS A 336 -7.70 -3.58 -18.18
C LYS A 336 -6.40 -3.60 -17.38
N ASN A 337 -5.31 -3.82 -18.12
CA ASN A 337 -3.96 -3.71 -17.60
C ASN A 337 -3.31 -2.43 -18.13
N ALA A 338 -2.36 -1.91 -17.38
CA ALA A 338 -1.62 -0.70 -17.71
C ALA A 338 -0.13 -0.87 -17.39
N GLU A 339 0.66 -0.01 -17.99
CA GLU A 339 2.11 0.09 -17.79
C GLU A 339 2.46 1.47 -17.21
N ARG A 340 3.67 1.62 -16.70
CA ARG A 340 4.20 2.91 -16.22
C ARG A 340 3.88 4.08 -17.16
N LYS A 341 4.09 3.88 -18.47
CA LYS A 341 3.90 4.94 -19.46
C LYS A 341 2.45 5.45 -19.50
N ASP A 342 1.49 4.57 -19.37
CA ASP A 342 0.07 4.94 -19.34
C ASP A 342 -0.25 5.89 -18.17
N PHE A 343 0.35 5.63 -17.02
CA PHE A 343 0.21 6.48 -15.84
C PHE A 343 0.94 7.81 -16.01
N THR A 344 2.23 7.79 -16.38
CA THR A 344 3.03 9.01 -16.49
C THR A 344 2.52 9.95 -17.57
N ASP A 345 2.02 9.42 -18.71
CA ASP A 345 1.37 10.19 -19.76
C ASP A 345 0.08 10.87 -19.26
N ALA A 346 -0.74 10.17 -18.48
CA ALA A 346 -1.98 10.74 -17.93
C ALA A 346 -1.70 11.88 -16.94
N ILE A 347 -0.68 11.74 -16.08
CA ILE A 347 -0.25 12.82 -15.18
C ILE A 347 0.34 13.99 -15.96
N GLY A 348 1.26 13.72 -16.91
CA GLY A 348 1.87 14.74 -17.75
C GLY A 348 0.85 15.54 -18.55
N GLN A 349 -0.14 14.87 -19.14
CA GLN A 349 -1.23 15.50 -19.85
C GLN A 349 -2.07 16.40 -18.94
N ALA A 350 -2.42 15.93 -17.75
CA ALA A 350 -3.21 16.71 -16.78
C ALA A 350 -2.44 17.93 -16.24
N ALA A 351 -1.12 17.83 -16.16
CA ALA A 351 -0.24 18.90 -15.68
C ALA A 351 0.24 19.84 -16.81
N GLY A 352 0.04 19.49 -18.09
CA GLY A 352 0.64 20.21 -19.21
C GLY A 352 2.15 20.10 -19.27
N MET A 353 2.76 19.01 -18.79
CA MET A 353 4.20 18.81 -18.65
C MET A 353 4.65 17.52 -19.33
N ASN A 354 5.87 17.55 -19.90
CA ASN A 354 6.56 16.31 -20.28
C ASN A 354 7.30 15.75 -19.06
N LEU A 355 6.93 14.53 -18.65
CA LEU A 355 7.49 13.84 -17.49
C LEU A 355 8.54 12.78 -17.87
N ASP A 356 8.94 12.61 -19.13
CA ASP A 356 9.86 11.55 -19.55
C ASP A 356 11.22 11.62 -18.82
N GLY A 357 11.79 12.83 -18.74
CA GLY A 357 13.05 13.06 -18.02
C GLY A 357 12.92 12.79 -16.52
N TRP A 358 11.84 13.24 -15.91
CA TRP A 358 11.53 13.01 -14.51
C TRP A 358 11.36 11.50 -14.23
N THR A 359 10.57 10.82 -15.04
CA THR A 359 10.29 9.39 -14.95
C THR A 359 11.57 8.56 -15.03
N LYS A 360 12.44 8.85 -16.01
CA LYS A 360 13.72 8.16 -16.17
C LYS A 360 14.59 8.26 -14.92
N LEU A 361 14.65 9.44 -14.30
CA LEU A 361 15.50 9.67 -13.15
C LEU A 361 14.91 9.12 -11.86
N TRP A 362 13.60 9.15 -11.68
CA TRP A 362 12.96 8.76 -10.42
C TRP A 362 12.52 7.29 -10.40
N LEU A 363 12.00 6.77 -11.50
CA LEU A 363 11.45 5.40 -11.53
C LEU A 363 12.44 4.36 -12.04
N GLN A 364 13.37 4.76 -12.95
CA GLN A 364 14.26 3.81 -13.64
C GLN A 364 15.73 3.92 -13.18
N LYS A 365 16.01 4.67 -12.12
CA LYS A 365 17.33 4.82 -11.54
C LYS A 365 17.30 4.53 -10.05
N SER A 366 18.26 3.70 -9.62
CA SER A 366 18.43 3.30 -8.22
C SER A 366 19.12 4.39 -7.38
N GLY A 367 19.07 4.24 -6.06
CA GLY A 367 19.80 5.06 -5.09
C GLY A 367 19.09 6.35 -4.69
N ILE A 368 19.70 7.07 -3.77
CA ILE A 368 19.17 8.25 -3.10
C ILE A 368 20.15 9.42 -3.18
N ASN A 369 19.65 10.64 -3.42
CA ASN A 369 20.46 11.85 -3.39
C ASN A 369 20.68 12.35 -1.95
N THR A 370 21.72 13.16 -1.77
CA THR A 370 21.93 13.96 -0.56
C THR A 370 21.59 15.41 -0.83
N LEU A 371 21.03 16.10 0.14
CA LEU A 371 20.72 17.52 0.09
C LEU A 371 21.23 18.21 1.35
N VAL A 372 21.90 19.37 1.17
CA VAL A 372 22.47 20.18 2.24
C VAL A 372 22.05 21.64 2.02
N ALA A 373 21.59 22.32 3.07
CA ALA A 373 21.44 23.75 3.07
C ALA A 373 22.79 24.40 3.41
N ASP A 374 23.28 25.24 2.52
CA ASP A 374 24.55 25.98 2.66
C ASP A 374 24.29 27.49 2.56
N TYR A 375 24.57 28.24 3.64
CA TYR A 375 24.28 29.67 3.68
C TYR A 375 25.28 30.46 4.49
N ASP A 376 25.42 31.74 4.14
CA ASP A 376 26.26 32.70 4.83
C ASP A 376 25.39 33.78 5.48
N VAL A 377 25.86 34.32 6.61
CA VAL A 377 25.24 35.41 7.34
C VAL A 377 26.14 36.63 7.34
N ASP A 378 25.57 37.80 7.07
CA ASP A 378 26.27 39.07 7.11
C ASP A 378 26.49 39.64 8.51
N ALA A 379 27.20 40.77 8.60
CA ALA A 379 27.48 41.44 9.87
C ALA A 379 26.22 42.00 10.56
N GLN A 380 25.11 42.09 9.86
CA GLN A 380 23.81 42.53 10.37
C GLN A 380 22.93 41.37 10.85
N GLY A 381 23.46 40.14 10.81
CA GLY A 381 22.73 38.94 11.18
C GLY A 381 21.66 38.52 10.17
N ARG A 382 21.88 38.82 8.87
CA ARG A 382 20.98 38.44 7.78
C ARG A 382 21.65 37.45 6.83
N ILE A 383 20.84 36.58 6.23
CA ILE A 383 21.31 35.65 5.19
C ILE A 383 21.85 36.50 4.00
N SER A 384 23.14 36.36 3.70
CA SER A 384 23.79 37.02 2.54
C SER A 384 23.88 36.11 1.31
N ARG A 385 23.83 34.79 1.49
CA ARG A 385 23.78 33.75 0.46
C ARG A 385 23.04 32.55 0.98
N PHE A 386 22.23 31.91 0.15
CA PHE A 386 21.61 30.62 0.47
C PHE A 386 21.58 29.71 -0.76
N GLU A 387 22.08 28.51 -0.61
CA GLU A 387 22.10 27.49 -1.67
C GLU A 387 21.65 26.13 -1.12
N LEU A 388 21.01 25.35 -1.96
CA LEU A 388 20.87 23.91 -1.75
C LEU A 388 21.91 23.17 -2.57
N LEU A 389 22.74 22.39 -1.90
CA LEU A 389 23.76 21.54 -2.50
C LEU A 389 23.21 20.13 -2.64
N GLN A 390 23.25 19.58 -3.85
CA GLN A 390 22.80 18.21 -4.14
C GLN A 390 23.98 17.31 -4.48
N GLY A 391 24.13 16.20 -3.73
CA GLY A 391 25.06 15.12 -4.04
C GLY A 391 24.36 13.95 -4.78
N LYS A 392 25.13 13.25 -5.60
CA LYS A 392 24.62 12.11 -6.39
C LYS A 392 24.19 10.91 -5.54
N GLY A 393 24.82 10.73 -4.37
CA GLY A 393 24.54 9.60 -3.49
C GLY A 393 25.05 8.27 -4.05
N ASN A 394 24.36 7.17 -3.70
CA ASN A 394 24.68 5.81 -4.12
C ASN A 394 23.85 5.35 -5.32
N GLY A 395 24.01 4.08 -5.70
CA GLY A 395 23.28 3.46 -6.83
C GLY A 395 23.76 3.98 -8.18
N ASP A 396 22.84 4.39 -9.03
CA ASP A 396 23.14 4.95 -10.38
C ASP A 396 23.86 6.30 -10.34
N ALA A 397 24.07 6.89 -9.16
CA ALA A 397 24.81 8.14 -8.95
C ALA A 397 24.36 9.31 -9.86
N VAL A 398 23.05 9.50 -10.01
CA VAL A 398 22.45 10.57 -10.80
C VAL A 398 21.95 11.72 -9.92
N LEU A 399 21.94 12.93 -10.47
CA LEU A 399 21.22 14.06 -9.87
C LEU A 399 19.77 14.02 -10.31
N ARG A 400 18.85 14.21 -9.37
CA ARG A 400 17.41 14.19 -9.62
C ARG A 400 16.80 15.57 -9.44
N PRO A 401 15.78 15.94 -10.22
CA PRO A 401 15.01 17.14 -9.94
C PRO A 401 14.17 16.94 -8.70
N HIS A 402 14.23 17.90 -7.76
CA HIS A 402 13.34 17.93 -6.60
C HIS A 402 12.52 19.21 -6.61
N ARG A 403 11.29 19.15 -6.13
CA ARG A 403 10.53 20.31 -5.70
C ARG A 403 10.23 20.14 -4.23
N LEU A 404 10.73 21.03 -3.41
CA LEU A 404 10.66 20.94 -1.97
C LEU A 404 10.40 22.29 -1.32
N GLN A 405 10.17 22.30 -0.02
CA GLN A 405 10.04 23.51 0.76
C GLN A 405 11.19 23.63 1.75
N VAL A 406 11.86 24.76 1.76
CA VAL A 406 12.82 25.17 2.79
C VAL A 406 12.06 26.00 3.81
N ALA A 407 12.19 25.67 5.10
CA ALA A 407 11.59 26.39 6.20
C ALA A 407 12.68 26.98 7.12
N LEU A 408 12.50 28.23 7.49
CA LEU A 408 13.30 28.93 8.51
C LEU A 408 12.54 28.95 9.82
N PHE A 409 13.23 28.59 10.90
CA PHE A 409 12.67 28.61 12.26
C PHE A 409 13.51 29.49 13.17
N HIS A 410 12.82 30.20 14.07
CA HIS A 410 13.42 30.89 15.18
C HIS A 410 12.96 30.29 16.51
N ASP A 411 13.85 30.33 17.51
CA ASP A 411 13.47 29.95 18.86
C ASP A 411 12.51 31.03 19.43
N ARG A 412 11.35 30.58 19.85
CA ARG A 412 10.36 31.40 20.56
C ARG A 412 10.12 30.77 21.92
N GLU A 413 10.88 31.23 22.92
CA GLU A 413 10.76 30.75 24.31
C GLU A 413 10.96 29.22 24.46
N GLY A 414 11.98 28.68 23.81
CA GLY A 414 12.31 27.25 23.82
C GLY A 414 11.44 26.39 22.89
N LYS A 415 10.71 27.02 21.96
CA LYS A 415 9.91 26.32 20.94
C LYS A 415 10.26 26.80 19.55
N PRO A 416 10.41 25.90 18.56
CA PRO A 416 10.63 26.30 17.19
C PRO A 416 9.41 27.02 16.62
N GLY A 417 9.55 28.31 16.30
CA GLY A 417 8.55 29.10 15.61
C GLY A 417 8.85 29.18 14.12
N LEU A 418 7.93 28.70 13.28
CA LEU A 418 8.04 28.81 11.83
C LEU A 418 7.96 30.28 11.43
N GLU A 419 9.00 30.78 10.73
CA GLU A 419 9.06 32.17 10.27
C GLU A 419 8.71 32.29 8.79
N LYS A 420 9.38 31.49 7.95
CA LYS A 420 9.23 31.57 6.48
C LYS A 420 9.35 30.19 5.84
N THR A 421 8.59 29.96 4.77
CA THR A 421 8.76 28.83 3.88
C THR A 421 8.92 29.30 2.45
N VAL A 422 9.84 28.67 1.70
CA VAL A 422 10.09 28.94 0.28
C VAL A 422 10.04 27.63 -0.48
N THR A 423 9.33 27.61 -1.61
CA THR A 423 9.32 26.45 -2.52
C THR A 423 10.48 26.56 -3.48
N VAL A 424 11.32 25.52 -3.53
CA VAL A 424 12.53 25.48 -4.34
C VAL A 424 12.45 24.33 -5.35
N ASN A 425 12.84 24.61 -6.60
CA ASN A 425 13.07 23.59 -7.63
C ASN A 425 14.58 23.32 -7.72
N VAL A 426 15.02 22.17 -7.23
CA VAL A 426 16.43 21.74 -7.28
C VAL A 426 16.66 20.98 -8.57
N THR A 427 17.60 21.43 -9.41
CA THR A 427 17.83 20.84 -10.73
C THR A 427 19.27 20.43 -11.02
N GLY A 428 20.22 20.79 -10.14
CA GLY A 428 21.64 20.54 -10.35
C GLY A 428 22.38 20.31 -9.04
N GLU A 429 23.70 20.39 -9.09
CA GLU A 429 24.58 20.24 -7.90
C GLU A 429 24.42 21.41 -6.94
N ARG A 430 24.13 22.61 -7.46
CA ARG A 430 23.90 23.83 -6.68
C ARG A 430 22.65 24.53 -7.17
N THR A 431 21.83 24.97 -6.24
CA THR A 431 20.61 25.72 -6.50
C THR A 431 20.52 26.89 -5.55
N ALA A 432 20.70 28.14 -6.09
CA ALA A 432 20.52 29.34 -5.31
C ALA A 432 19.05 29.52 -4.88
N VAL A 433 18.85 30.05 -3.68
CA VAL A 433 17.55 30.35 -3.10
C VAL A 433 17.49 31.81 -2.71
N ASP A 434 17.42 32.67 -3.74
CA ASP A 434 17.48 34.12 -3.61
C ASP A 434 16.34 34.69 -2.73
N ASP A 435 15.19 34.00 -2.70
CA ASP A 435 14.03 34.38 -1.86
C ASP A 435 14.33 34.34 -0.35
N LEU A 436 15.44 33.74 0.06
CA LEU A 436 15.88 33.70 1.46
C LEU A 436 16.97 34.73 1.76
N VAL A 437 17.57 35.37 0.75
CA VAL A 437 18.58 36.41 0.96
C VAL A 437 17.95 37.66 1.56
N GLY A 438 18.59 38.20 2.60
CA GLY A 438 18.11 39.36 3.35
C GLY A 438 17.19 39.00 4.53
N GLU A 439 16.75 37.73 4.68
CA GLU A 439 16.03 37.31 5.87
C GLU A 439 16.94 37.27 7.10
N PRO A 440 16.39 37.44 8.31
CA PRO A 440 17.15 37.23 9.54
C PRO A 440 17.76 35.84 9.59
N ALA A 441 18.97 35.69 10.12
CA ALA A 441 19.60 34.38 10.28
C ALA A 441 18.77 33.51 11.18
N PRO A 442 18.35 32.33 10.69
CA PRO A 442 17.48 31.43 11.48
C PRO A 442 18.26 30.68 12.54
N ASP A 443 17.59 30.28 13.61
CA ASP A 443 18.15 29.34 14.58
C ASP A 443 18.19 27.91 14.02
N PHE A 444 17.27 27.59 13.09
CA PHE A 444 17.21 26.29 12.42
C PHE A 444 16.64 26.39 11.01
N VAL A 445 17.31 25.69 10.06
CA VAL A 445 16.83 25.51 8.69
C VAL A 445 16.35 24.08 8.51
N TYR A 446 15.12 23.92 8.07
CA TYR A 446 14.59 22.61 7.68
C TYR A 446 14.37 22.55 6.16
N PRO A 447 15.25 21.88 5.40
CA PRO A 447 15.26 21.95 3.94
C PRO A 447 14.24 21.02 3.27
N ASN A 448 13.38 20.33 4.03
CA ASN A 448 12.32 19.47 3.49
C ASN A 448 11.00 19.63 4.26
N TYR A 449 10.58 20.85 4.50
CA TYR A 449 9.33 21.11 5.19
C TYR A 449 8.16 20.49 4.43
N GLY A 450 7.23 19.86 5.16
CA GLY A 450 6.13 19.10 4.56
C GLY A 450 6.54 17.72 4.01
N ASP A 451 7.83 17.37 4.11
CA ASP A 451 8.37 16.05 3.70
C ASP A 451 8.03 15.69 2.24
N HIS A 452 8.23 16.66 1.32
CA HIS A 452 7.90 16.48 -0.10
C HIS A 452 8.98 15.75 -0.90
N ALA A 453 10.28 15.86 -0.52
CA ALA A 453 11.35 15.24 -1.26
C ALA A 453 11.78 13.89 -0.67
N TYR A 454 12.22 12.99 -1.55
CA TYR A 454 12.90 11.75 -1.18
C TYR A 454 14.42 11.94 -1.37
N ALA A 455 15.12 12.28 -0.29
CA ALA A 455 16.56 12.50 -0.25
C ALA A 455 17.05 12.40 1.20
N LYS A 456 18.38 12.21 1.38
CA LYS A 456 19.03 12.37 2.69
C LYS A 456 19.36 13.84 2.89
N PHE A 457 18.83 14.39 3.98
CA PHE A 457 19.09 15.77 4.35
C PHE A 457 20.17 15.83 5.44
N TYR A 458 21.21 16.59 5.19
CA TYR A 458 22.19 16.96 6.21
C TYR A 458 21.83 18.34 6.72
N LEU A 459 21.61 18.43 8.01
CA LEU A 459 21.43 19.70 8.71
C LEU A 459 22.79 20.36 8.88
N ASP A 460 22.87 21.67 8.75
CA ASP A 460 24.14 22.35 8.85
C ASP A 460 24.82 22.17 10.21
N GLY A 461 26.17 22.33 10.24
CA GLY A 461 26.99 22.15 11.44
C GLY A 461 26.78 23.21 12.53
N ASN A 462 25.98 24.25 12.26
CA ASN A 462 25.66 25.32 13.22
C ASN A 462 24.42 24.96 14.07
N TYR A 463 23.74 23.87 13.70
CA TYR A 463 22.57 23.38 14.44
C TYR A 463 23.00 22.43 15.56
N SER A 464 22.83 22.88 16.79
CA SER A 464 22.79 21.99 17.94
C SER A 464 21.44 21.27 17.95
N PRO A 465 21.37 19.94 17.94
CA PRO A 465 20.09 19.27 18.00
C PRO A 465 19.36 19.78 19.23
N LEU A 466 18.15 20.30 19.01
CA LEU A 466 17.19 20.44 20.09
C LEU A 466 17.11 19.05 20.71
N SER A 467 17.65 18.92 21.91
CA SER A 467 17.55 17.67 22.69
C SER A 467 16.09 17.28 22.72
N ALA A 468 15.80 16.16 22.05
CA ALA A 468 14.48 15.58 21.98
C ALA A 468 13.92 15.26 23.37
#